data_c8f74d53f8c62e3c1d09f14a5a6cf8c8
#
_entry.id   c8f74d53f8c62e3c1d09f14a5a6cf8c8
#
_cell.length_a   1.000
_cell.length_b   1.000
_cell.length_c   1.000
_cell.angle_alpha   90.00
_cell.angle_beta   90.00
_cell.angle_gamma   90.00
#
_symmetry.space_group_name_H-M   'P 1'
#
loop_
_entity.id
_entity.type
_entity.pdbx_description
1 polymer ?
#
loop_
_entity_poly.entity_id
_entity_poly.type
_entity_poly.pdbx_seq_one_letter_code
_entity_poly.pdbx_strand_id
1 'polypeptide(L)'
;VYIDKPEMPVLDGSSYEWVKAFKKVGVEKSKPIYYTLLEPVSYLNGKTHVVIVPDDELRISYGVNYDHPDMKNRWASFTMKNQNEIIEARTFGFLHDLKKFQFFGYAKGVTQENTVGFTDDGGYTTKLRSDREPIKHKILDIIGDLYLTGVNPLYLKAQIIAKEAGHAGHVKTALKLKSKLIKCEYNATI
;
A
#
# COMPACT_ATOMS: atom_id res chain seq x y z
N VAL A 1 -6.52 -14.64 13.68
CA VAL A 1 -6.13 -13.49 14.52
C VAL A 1 -7.36 -13.02 15.27
N TYR A 2 -7.25 -12.89 16.59
CA TYR A 2 -8.29 -12.32 17.45
C TYR A 2 -7.86 -10.94 17.89
N ILE A 3 -8.73 -9.95 17.75
CA ILE A 3 -8.54 -8.58 18.23
C ILE A 3 -9.74 -8.18 19.07
N ASP A 4 -9.51 -7.41 20.12
CA ASP A 4 -10.53 -6.96 21.09
C ASP A 4 -11.02 -5.53 20.82
N LYS A 5 -10.50 -4.90 19.78
CA LYS A 5 -10.81 -3.54 19.35
C LYS A 5 -11.17 -3.51 17.87
N PRO A 6 -11.87 -2.48 17.39
CA PRO A 6 -12.27 -2.37 15.99
C PRO A 6 -11.09 -2.13 15.02
N GLU A 7 -9.91 -1.82 15.53
CA GLU A 7 -8.72 -1.53 14.73
C GLU A 7 -7.55 -2.44 15.13
N MET A 8 -6.76 -2.83 14.13
CA MET A 8 -5.50 -3.53 14.36
C MET A 8 -4.48 -2.58 15.00
N PRO A 9 -3.63 -3.07 15.93
CA PRO A 9 -2.55 -2.25 16.48
C PRO A 9 -1.62 -1.75 15.39
N VAL A 10 -1.24 -0.46 15.47
CA VAL A 10 -0.33 0.17 14.50
C VAL A 10 1.09 -0.38 14.58
N LEU A 11 1.49 -0.94 15.73
CA LEU A 11 2.82 -1.46 16.05
C LEU A 11 3.90 -0.43 15.68
N ASP A 12 4.85 -0.81 14.83
CA ASP A 12 5.94 0.06 14.37
C ASP A 12 5.55 0.92 13.14
N GLY A 13 4.27 0.93 12.76
CA GLY A 13 3.75 1.69 11.61
C GLY A 13 3.97 1.05 10.25
N SER A 14 4.58 -0.14 10.21
CA SER A 14 4.79 -0.95 9.01
C SER A 14 4.07 -2.29 9.12
N SER A 15 4.16 -3.12 8.09
CA SER A 15 3.68 -4.51 8.17
C SER A 15 4.72 -5.50 8.74
N TYR A 16 5.95 -5.04 9.05
CA TYR A 16 7.07 -5.89 9.40
C TYR A 16 6.81 -6.77 10.64
N GLU A 17 6.34 -6.16 11.74
CA GLU A 17 6.08 -6.89 12.98
C GLU A 17 4.93 -7.90 12.82
N TRP A 18 3.93 -7.59 12.00
CA TRP A 18 2.87 -8.52 11.64
C TRP A 18 3.39 -9.73 10.86
N VAL A 19 4.20 -9.49 9.83
CA VAL A 19 4.83 -10.56 9.04
C VAL A 19 5.71 -11.44 9.92
N LYS A 20 6.47 -10.84 10.83
CA LYS A 20 7.31 -11.55 11.80
C LYS A 20 6.47 -12.40 12.76
N ALA A 21 5.38 -11.87 13.29
CA ALA A 21 4.46 -12.60 14.17
C ALA A 21 3.84 -13.81 13.45
N PHE A 22 3.35 -13.64 12.23
CA PHE A 22 2.79 -14.73 11.44
C PHE A 22 3.83 -15.82 11.10
N LYS A 23 5.05 -15.41 10.71
CA LYS A 23 6.14 -16.37 10.47
C LYS A 23 6.51 -17.18 11.71
N LYS A 24 6.44 -16.56 12.90
CA LYS A 24 6.73 -17.25 14.19
C LYS A 24 5.67 -18.31 14.52
N VAL A 25 4.41 -18.06 14.23
CA VAL A 25 3.31 -19.01 14.44
C VAL A 25 3.35 -20.14 13.39
N GLY A 26 3.93 -19.88 12.25
CA GLY A 26 3.93 -20.75 11.09
C GLY A 26 2.86 -20.37 10.07
N VAL A 27 3.12 -20.70 8.83
CA VAL A 27 2.22 -20.45 7.70
C VAL A 27 2.05 -21.74 6.90
N GLU A 28 0.82 -22.06 6.55
CA GLU A 28 0.51 -23.14 5.64
C GLU A 28 0.60 -22.64 4.20
N LYS A 29 1.28 -23.39 3.33
CA LYS A 29 1.39 -23.07 1.91
C LYS A 29 0.19 -23.66 1.16
N SER A 30 -0.55 -22.81 0.48
CA SER A 30 -1.60 -23.24 -0.47
C SER A 30 -1.15 -23.01 -1.91
N LYS A 31 -1.79 -23.70 -2.85
CA LYS A 31 -1.57 -23.44 -4.28
C LYS A 31 -2.11 -22.06 -4.63
N PRO A 32 -1.30 -21.17 -5.22
CA PRO A 32 -1.76 -19.83 -5.57
C PRO A 32 -2.81 -19.87 -6.68
N ILE A 33 -3.80 -18.99 -6.58
CA ILE A 33 -4.77 -18.75 -7.64
C ILE A 33 -4.47 -17.37 -8.20
N TYR A 34 -4.06 -17.32 -9.46
CA TYR A 34 -3.78 -16.08 -10.17
C TYR A 34 -5.03 -15.50 -10.81
N TYR A 35 -5.09 -14.19 -10.85
CA TYR A 35 -6.14 -13.42 -11.50
C TYR A 35 -5.52 -12.40 -12.45
N THR A 36 -6.28 -12.03 -13.47
CA THR A 36 -5.95 -10.93 -14.38
C THR A 36 -7.23 -10.18 -14.75
N LEU A 37 -7.16 -9.27 -15.68
CA LEU A 37 -8.28 -8.52 -16.24
C LEU A 37 -8.13 -8.48 -17.77
N LEU A 38 -9.25 -8.46 -18.50
CA LEU A 38 -9.23 -8.43 -19.97
C LEU A 38 -9.08 -7.01 -20.51
N GLU A 39 -9.50 -6.01 -19.75
CA GLU A 39 -9.48 -4.62 -20.14
C GLU A 39 -8.99 -3.73 -19.00
N PRO A 40 -8.37 -2.59 -19.30
CA PRO A 40 -7.93 -1.65 -18.27
C PRO A 40 -9.06 -1.18 -17.36
N VAL A 41 -8.73 -0.98 -16.08
CA VAL A 41 -9.61 -0.36 -15.09
C VAL A 41 -8.98 0.95 -14.65
N SER A 42 -9.75 2.03 -14.58
CA SER A 42 -9.27 3.31 -14.10
C SER A 42 -10.21 3.99 -13.14
N TYR A 43 -9.63 4.73 -12.20
CA TYR A 43 -10.29 5.71 -11.35
C TYR A 43 -9.52 7.02 -11.42
N LEU A 44 -10.17 8.06 -11.93
CA LEU A 44 -9.60 9.40 -12.09
C LEU A 44 -10.53 10.39 -11.38
N ASN A 45 -10.00 11.16 -10.45
CA ASN A 45 -10.73 12.19 -9.72
C ASN A 45 -9.79 13.32 -9.29
N GLY A 46 -9.83 14.46 -9.97
CA GLY A 46 -8.91 15.56 -9.77
C GLY A 46 -7.46 15.10 -9.93
N LYS A 47 -6.66 15.21 -8.86
CA LYS A 47 -5.25 14.80 -8.84
C LYS A 47 -5.06 13.29 -8.60
N THR A 48 -6.11 12.61 -8.12
CA THR A 48 -6.07 11.17 -7.82
C THR A 48 -6.23 10.36 -9.09
N HIS A 49 -5.22 9.60 -9.44
CA HIS A 49 -5.24 8.70 -10.59
C HIS A 49 -4.83 7.29 -10.16
N VAL A 50 -5.63 6.30 -10.53
CA VAL A 50 -5.27 4.88 -10.43
C VAL A 50 -5.67 4.21 -11.73
N VAL A 51 -4.72 3.55 -12.37
CA VAL A 51 -4.92 2.78 -13.60
C VAL A 51 -4.36 1.39 -13.38
N ILE A 52 -5.13 0.37 -13.75
CA ILE A 52 -4.72 -1.04 -13.68
C ILE A 52 -4.87 -1.62 -15.09
N VAL A 53 -3.79 -2.17 -15.61
CA VAL A 53 -3.75 -2.81 -16.92
C VAL A 53 -3.29 -4.27 -16.79
N PRO A 54 -3.71 -5.18 -17.67
CA PRO A 54 -3.17 -6.55 -17.69
C PRO A 54 -1.65 -6.57 -17.81
N ASP A 55 -1.01 -7.52 -17.12
CA ASP A 55 0.43 -7.80 -17.22
C ASP A 55 0.68 -9.27 -16.88
N ASP A 56 1.90 -9.76 -17.06
CA ASP A 56 2.30 -11.13 -16.75
C ASP A 56 2.59 -11.35 -15.24
N GLU A 57 2.93 -10.29 -14.52
CA GLU A 57 3.19 -10.28 -13.07
C GLU A 57 2.64 -9.03 -12.41
N LEU A 58 2.53 -9.02 -11.07
CA LEU A 58 2.18 -7.81 -10.34
C LEU A 58 3.34 -6.82 -10.39
N ARG A 59 3.07 -5.64 -10.94
CA ARG A 59 3.92 -4.45 -10.86
C ARG A 59 3.11 -3.26 -10.37
N ILE A 60 3.70 -2.47 -9.48
CA ILE A 60 3.05 -1.25 -9.00
C ILE A 60 4.02 -0.09 -9.16
N SER A 61 3.57 1.00 -9.77
CA SER A 61 4.25 2.28 -9.79
C SER A 61 3.39 3.32 -9.06
N TYR A 62 3.93 3.92 -8.01
CA TYR A 62 3.20 4.87 -7.18
C TYR A 62 3.88 6.22 -7.16
N GLY A 63 3.14 7.26 -7.55
CA GLY A 63 3.60 8.65 -7.58
C GLY A 63 2.94 9.50 -6.52
N VAL A 64 3.72 10.39 -5.91
CA VAL A 64 3.24 11.42 -4.99
C VAL A 64 3.74 12.79 -5.44
N ASN A 65 3.00 13.82 -5.04
CA ASN A 65 3.41 15.21 -5.24
C ASN A 65 3.03 16.01 -3.99
N TYR A 66 3.74 15.74 -2.89
CA TYR A 66 3.56 16.47 -1.65
C TYR A 66 4.42 17.73 -1.63
N ASP A 67 4.01 18.70 -0.83
CA ASP A 67 4.79 19.92 -0.60
C ASP A 67 5.93 19.65 0.40
N HIS A 68 6.89 18.88 -0.06
CA HIS A 68 8.08 18.47 0.68
C HIS A 68 9.21 18.22 -0.35
N PRO A 69 10.45 18.69 -0.11
CA PRO A 69 11.55 18.60 -1.09
C PRO A 69 11.79 17.21 -1.65
N ASP A 70 11.76 16.19 -0.80
CA ASP A 70 12.02 14.81 -1.20
C ASP A 70 10.78 14.07 -1.75
N MET A 71 9.58 14.66 -1.64
CA MET A 71 8.32 14.02 -2.02
C MET A 71 7.59 14.74 -3.16
N LYS A 72 8.20 15.77 -3.74
CA LYS A 72 7.63 16.51 -4.86
C LYS A 72 7.89 15.78 -6.17
N ASN A 73 6.82 15.35 -6.85
CA ASN A 73 6.88 14.57 -8.10
C ASN A 73 7.83 13.35 -8.01
N ARG A 74 7.69 12.56 -6.95
CA ARG A 74 8.50 11.34 -6.74
C ARG A 74 7.69 10.08 -6.98
N TRP A 75 8.38 9.04 -7.39
CA TRP A 75 7.83 7.73 -7.69
C TRP A 75 8.61 6.64 -6.99
N ALA A 76 7.92 5.59 -6.60
CA ALA A 76 8.51 4.31 -6.20
C ALA A 76 7.81 3.18 -6.95
N SER A 77 8.49 2.05 -7.09
CA SER A 77 7.96 0.87 -7.78
C SER A 77 8.08 -0.37 -6.92
N PHE A 78 7.19 -1.29 -7.17
CA PHE A 78 7.12 -2.59 -6.54
C PHE A 78 7.07 -3.70 -7.57
N THR A 79 7.84 -4.74 -7.28
CA THR A 79 7.70 -6.10 -7.80
C THR A 79 7.95 -7.07 -6.64
N MET A 80 7.67 -8.34 -6.80
CA MET A 80 7.96 -9.33 -5.74
C MET A 80 9.44 -9.39 -5.34
N LYS A 81 10.36 -8.86 -6.17
CA LYS A 81 11.82 -8.85 -5.90
C LYS A 81 12.20 -7.87 -4.77
N ASN A 82 11.46 -6.77 -4.60
CA ASN A 82 11.73 -5.77 -3.56
C ASN A 82 10.67 -5.72 -2.45
N GLN A 83 9.95 -6.83 -2.21
CA GLN A 83 8.88 -6.92 -1.23
C GLN A 83 9.30 -6.52 0.20
N ASN A 84 10.54 -6.80 0.61
CA ASN A 84 11.00 -6.48 1.96
C ASN A 84 10.97 -4.97 2.23
N GLU A 85 11.32 -4.15 1.26
CA GLU A 85 11.29 -2.69 1.40
C GLU A 85 9.87 -2.15 1.60
N ILE A 86 8.86 -2.85 1.03
CA ILE A 86 7.45 -2.50 1.21
C ILE A 86 6.93 -2.97 2.57
N ILE A 87 7.34 -4.18 3.01
CA ILE A 87 6.98 -4.75 4.31
C ILE A 87 7.47 -3.84 5.46
N GLU A 88 8.65 -3.25 5.31
CA GLU A 88 9.31 -2.42 6.34
C GLU A 88 8.91 -0.94 6.29
N ALA A 89 8.18 -0.51 5.25
CA ALA A 89 7.81 0.88 5.07
C ALA A 89 6.78 1.34 6.11
N ARG A 90 7.15 2.31 6.93
CA ARG A 90 6.28 2.89 7.97
C ARG A 90 5.31 3.90 7.39
N THR A 91 4.17 4.03 8.05
CA THR A 91 3.22 5.12 7.81
C THR A 91 3.86 6.49 8.04
N PHE A 92 3.28 7.52 7.47
CA PHE A 92 3.84 8.87 7.48
C PHE A 92 2.75 9.95 7.55
N GLY A 93 3.16 11.16 7.87
CA GLY A 93 2.27 12.32 7.88
C GLY A 93 3.01 13.63 8.08
N PHE A 94 2.34 14.75 7.81
CA PHE A 94 2.88 16.08 8.12
C PHE A 94 2.67 16.41 9.59
N LEU A 95 3.69 16.95 10.27
CA LEU A 95 3.61 17.29 11.70
C LEU A 95 2.52 18.32 11.99
N HIS A 96 2.33 19.30 11.12
CA HIS A 96 1.30 20.30 11.29
C HIS A 96 -0.13 19.70 11.23
N ASP A 97 -0.33 18.63 10.43
CA ASP A 97 -1.61 17.92 10.37
C ASP A 97 -1.82 17.01 11.57
N LEU A 98 -0.76 16.39 12.10
CA LEU A 98 -0.83 15.51 13.26
C LEU A 98 -1.46 16.22 14.47
N LYS A 99 -1.06 17.45 14.76
CA LYS A 99 -1.62 18.26 15.85
C LYS A 99 -3.12 18.48 15.69
N LYS A 100 -3.59 18.72 14.46
CA LYS A 100 -5.01 18.87 14.15
C LYS A 100 -5.77 17.55 14.37
N PHE A 101 -5.25 16.43 13.84
CA PHE A 101 -5.87 15.13 14.02
C PHE A 101 -5.96 14.72 15.48
N GLN A 102 -4.92 14.95 16.28
CA GLN A 102 -4.92 14.67 17.72
C GLN A 102 -5.94 15.52 18.47
N PHE A 103 -6.09 16.79 18.10
CA PHE A 103 -7.12 17.67 18.67
C PHE A 103 -8.54 17.14 18.44
N PHE A 104 -8.81 16.54 17.27
CA PHE A 104 -10.09 15.88 16.96
C PHE A 104 -10.20 14.43 17.46
N GLY A 105 -9.22 13.96 18.25
CA GLY A 105 -9.25 12.62 18.83
C GLY A 105 -8.79 11.49 17.92
N TYR A 106 -8.25 11.81 16.75
CA TYR A 106 -7.62 10.87 15.81
C TYR A 106 -6.10 10.73 16.07
N ALA A 107 -5.48 9.76 15.42
CA ALA A 107 -4.02 9.54 15.46
C ALA A 107 -3.42 9.42 16.88
N LYS A 108 -4.18 8.93 17.85
CA LYS A 108 -3.73 8.79 19.25
C LYS A 108 -2.58 7.81 19.44
N GLY A 109 -2.45 6.83 18.53
CA GLY A 109 -1.37 5.84 18.53
C GLY A 109 -0.13 6.27 17.75
N VAL A 110 -0.12 7.47 17.17
CA VAL A 110 1.00 7.99 16.37
C VAL A 110 2.12 8.50 17.27
N THR A 111 3.31 7.96 17.10
CA THR A 111 4.55 8.37 17.78
C THR A 111 5.67 8.56 16.76
N GLN A 112 6.79 9.14 17.17
CA GLN A 112 7.97 9.31 16.29
C GLN A 112 8.63 7.97 15.93
N GLU A 113 8.43 6.94 16.73
CA GLU A 113 8.97 5.60 16.48
C GLU A 113 8.18 4.84 15.42
N ASN A 114 6.86 5.03 15.37
CA ASN A 114 5.96 4.28 14.47
C ASN A 114 5.48 5.07 13.25
N THR A 115 5.89 6.33 13.11
CA THR A 115 5.43 7.18 12.01
C THR A 115 6.57 8.09 11.52
N VAL A 116 6.75 8.16 10.23
CA VAL A 116 7.66 9.12 9.59
C VAL A 116 6.96 10.48 9.49
N GLY A 117 7.33 11.42 10.34
CA GLY A 117 6.79 12.79 10.28
C GLY A 117 7.58 13.64 9.29
N PHE A 118 6.89 14.35 8.42
CA PHE A 118 7.48 15.42 7.60
C PHE A 118 7.55 16.71 8.41
N THR A 119 8.74 17.29 8.51
CA THR A 119 8.97 18.55 9.21
C THR A 119 8.79 19.74 8.26
N ASP A 120 8.43 20.90 8.82
CA ASP A 120 8.17 22.10 8.02
C ASP A 120 9.44 22.67 7.33
N ASP A 121 10.64 22.30 7.81
CA ASP A 121 11.93 22.62 7.22
C ASP A 121 12.35 21.65 6.10
N GLY A 122 11.48 20.70 5.74
CA GLY A 122 11.74 19.75 4.67
C GLY A 122 12.53 18.51 5.08
N GLY A 123 12.64 18.26 6.39
CA GLY A 123 13.27 17.06 6.94
C GLY A 123 12.26 15.98 7.37
N TYR A 124 12.76 15.05 8.18
CA TYR A 124 11.99 13.95 8.75
C TYR A 124 12.22 13.86 10.26
N THR A 125 11.19 13.46 11.00
CA THR A 125 11.28 13.24 12.46
C THR A 125 12.18 12.06 12.83
N THR A 126 12.42 11.15 11.90
CA THR A 126 13.21 9.93 12.10
C THR A 126 13.93 9.55 10.83
N LYS A 127 15.05 8.83 10.95
CA LYS A 127 15.77 8.29 9.80
C LYS A 127 14.88 7.32 9.02
N LEU A 128 14.84 7.48 7.71
CA LEU A 128 14.14 6.56 6.82
C LEU A 128 14.81 5.18 6.83
N ARG A 129 14.01 4.12 6.82
CA ARG A 129 14.48 2.71 6.71
C ARG A 129 14.97 2.37 5.30
N SER A 130 14.40 3.04 4.29
CA SER A 130 14.82 2.89 2.90
C SER A 130 14.56 4.19 2.12
N ASP A 131 15.21 4.33 0.96
CA ASP A 131 14.90 5.45 0.05
C ASP A 131 13.40 5.48 -0.26
N ARG A 132 12.80 6.67 -0.20
CA ARG A 132 11.37 6.91 -0.50
C ARG A 132 10.41 6.06 0.33
N GLU A 133 10.76 5.73 1.58
CA GLU A 133 9.94 4.94 2.49
C GLU A 133 8.47 5.37 2.52
N PRO A 134 8.09 6.67 2.59
CA PRO A 134 6.69 7.10 2.56
C PRO A 134 5.94 6.68 1.29
N ILE A 135 6.60 6.68 0.12
CA ILE A 135 5.95 6.25 -1.12
C ILE A 135 5.80 4.72 -1.14
N LYS A 136 6.77 3.99 -0.58
CA LYS A 136 6.68 2.53 -0.42
C LYS A 136 5.53 2.14 0.50
N HIS A 137 5.28 2.93 1.55
CA HIS A 137 4.09 2.73 2.38
C HIS A 137 2.79 2.93 1.59
N LYS A 138 2.74 3.89 0.65
CA LYS A 138 1.56 4.02 -0.24
C LYS A 138 1.36 2.80 -1.15
N ILE A 139 2.43 2.11 -1.51
CA ILE A 139 2.35 0.83 -2.21
C ILE A 139 1.78 -0.26 -1.28
N LEU A 140 2.19 -0.28 -0.01
CA LEU A 140 1.60 -1.18 0.99
C LEU A 140 0.10 -0.91 1.16
N ASP A 141 -0.31 0.37 1.23
CA ASP A 141 -1.71 0.79 1.32
C ASP A 141 -2.54 0.24 0.15
N ILE A 142 -2.11 0.45 -1.10
CA ILE A 142 -2.90 0.01 -2.25
C ILE A 142 -2.96 -1.52 -2.34
N ILE A 143 -1.91 -2.25 -1.97
CA ILE A 143 -1.95 -3.71 -1.86
C ILE A 143 -3.01 -4.12 -0.84
N GLY A 144 -3.02 -3.50 0.34
CA GLY A 144 -4.00 -3.77 1.39
C GLY A 144 -5.43 -3.47 0.95
N ASP A 145 -5.67 -2.29 0.38
CA ASP A 145 -7.01 -1.87 -0.04
C ASP A 145 -7.58 -2.72 -1.18
N LEU A 146 -6.73 -3.24 -2.06
CA LEU A 146 -7.18 -4.12 -3.15
C LEU A 146 -7.65 -5.49 -2.67
N TYR A 147 -7.35 -5.93 -1.43
CA TYR A 147 -7.99 -7.12 -0.85
C TYR A 147 -9.51 -7.01 -0.75
N LEU A 148 -10.08 -5.81 -0.77
CA LEU A 148 -11.53 -5.59 -0.84
C LEU A 148 -12.18 -6.16 -2.12
N THR A 149 -11.41 -6.50 -3.13
CA THR A 149 -11.88 -7.24 -4.30
C THR A 149 -12.28 -8.68 -3.97
N GLY A 150 -11.78 -9.23 -2.84
CA GLY A 150 -11.96 -10.62 -2.43
C GLY A 150 -10.88 -11.58 -2.97
N VAL A 151 -9.86 -11.05 -3.68
CA VAL A 151 -8.71 -11.84 -4.13
C VAL A 151 -7.43 -11.31 -3.51
N ASN A 152 -6.40 -12.16 -3.43
CA ASN A 152 -5.08 -11.73 -2.97
C ASN A 152 -4.39 -10.92 -4.07
N PRO A 153 -4.15 -9.60 -3.87
CA PRO A 153 -3.55 -8.74 -4.90
C PRO A 153 -2.14 -9.16 -5.31
N LEU A 154 -1.39 -9.86 -4.44
CA LEU A 154 -0.05 -10.35 -4.76
C LEU A 154 -0.06 -11.45 -5.85
N TYR A 155 -1.23 -12.03 -6.14
CA TYR A 155 -1.43 -12.99 -7.23
C TYR A 155 -2.19 -12.38 -8.43
N LEU A 156 -2.25 -11.05 -8.47
CA LEU A 156 -2.82 -10.34 -9.62
C LEU A 156 -1.74 -10.16 -10.71
N LYS A 157 -2.03 -10.63 -11.89
CA LYS A 157 -1.22 -10.40 -13.09
C LYS A 157 -1.65 -9.08 -13.73
N ALA A 158 -1.07 -7.99 -13.24
CA ALA A 158 -1.42 -6.63 -13.64
C ALA A 158 -0.32 -5.62 -13.30
N GLN A 159 -0.23 -4.57 -14.09
CA GLN A 159 0.48 -3.36 -13.74
C GLN A 159 -0.49 -2.34 -13.16
N ILE A 160 -0.16 -1.81 -11.98
CA ILE A 160 -0.91 -0.77 -11.28
C ILE A 160 -0.09 0.52 -11.32
N ILE A 161 -0.68 1.59 -11.83
CA ILE A 161 -0.09 2.92 -11.84
C ILE A 161 -0.99 3.82 -11.01
N ALA A 162 -0.49 4.31 -9.89
CA ALA A 162 -1.23 5.20 -8.99
C ALA A 162 -0.49 6.52 -8.81
N LYS A 163 -1.22 7.63 -8.76
CA LYS A 163 -0.66 8.95 -8.49
C LYS A 163 -1.59 9.72 -7.56
N GLU A 164 -1.00 10.30 -6.49
CA GLU A 164 -1.70 11.12 -5.49
C GLU A 164 -3.00 10.46 -4.99
N ALA A 165 -3.03 9.13 -4.95
CA ALA A 165 -4.16 8.35 -4.47
C ALA A 165 -4.05 8.11 -2.95
N GLY A 166 -5.18 7.99 -2.31
CA GLY A 166 -5.31 7.56 -0.93
C GLY A 166 -6.33 6.43 -0.85
N HIS A 167 -6.63 5.94 0.36
CA HIS A 167 -7.57 4.84 0.60
C HIS A 167 -8.90 5.00 -0.15
N ALA A 168 -9.50 6.20 -0.15
CA ALA A 168 -10.74 6.46 -0.88
C ALA A 168 -10.62 6.16 -2.39
N GLY A 169 -9.51 6.55 -3.03
CA GLY A 169 -9.22 6.25 -4.43
C GLY A 169 -8.98 4.76 -4.66
N HIS A 170 -8.21 4.12 -3.77
CA HIS A 170 -7.96 2.68 -3.83
C HIS A 170 -9.25 1.86 -3.71
N VAL A 171 -10.12 2.19 -2.73
CA VAL A 171 -11.42 1.52 -2.53
C VAL A 171 -12.33 1.67 -3.75
N LYS A 172 -12.42 2.88 -4.32
CA LYS A 172 -13.19 3.10 -5.56
C LYS A 172 -12.64 2.30 -6.74
N THR A 173 -11.31 2.17 -6.81
CA THR A 173 -10.66 1.32 -7.82
C THR A 173 -10.94 -0.15 -7.58
N ALA A 174 -10.84 -0.64 -6.34
CA ALA A 174 -11.14 -2.01 -5.97
C ALA A 174 -12.57 -2.42 -6.34
N LEU A 175 -13.55 -1.53 -6.10
CA LEU A 175 -14.96 -1.76 -6.49
C LEU A 175 -15.12 -1.95 -8.00
N LYS A 176 -14.43 -1.15 -8.81
CA LYS A 176 -14.43 -1.29 -10.27
C LYS A 176 -13.71 -2.55 -10.73
N LEU A 177 -12.55 -2.84 -10.12
CA LEU A 177 -11.72 -3.99 -10.46
C LEU A 177 -12.44 -5.31 -10.18
N LYS A 178 -13.18 -5.40 -9.06
CA LYS A 178 -13.84 -6.63 -8.61
C LYS A 178 -14.69 -7.30 -9.69
N SER A 179 -15.43 -6.52 -10.48
CA SER A 179 -16.29 -7.02 -11.56
C SER A 179 -15.54 -7.36 -12.86
N LYS A 180 -14.26 -7.02 -12.95
CA LYS A 180 -13.42 -7.21 -14.15
C LYS A 180 -12.37 -8.30 -13.98
N LEU A 181 -12.23 -8.84 -12.78
CA LEU A 181 -11.28 -9.89 -12.48
C LEU A 181 -11.70 -11.21 -13.11
N ILE A 182 -10.76 -11.85 -13.79
CA ILE A 182 -10.90 -13.21 -14.31
C ILE A 182 -9.80 -14.09 -13.70
N LYS A 183 -10.18 -15.33 -13.37
CA LYS A 183 -9.24 -16.33 -12.88
C LYS A 183 -8.38 -16.80 -14.05
N CYS A 184 -7.05 -16.79 -13.88
CA CYS A 184 -6.16 -17.39 -14.87
C CYS A 184 -6.34 -18.90 -14.87
N GLU A 185 -6.65 -19.49 -16.03
CA GLU A 185 -6.60 -20.93 -16.18
C GLU A 185 -5.14 -21.39 -16.10
N TYR A 186 -4.91 -22.43 -15.34
CA TYR A 186 -3.63 -23.14 -15.35
C TYR A 186 -3.57 -23.93 -16.66
N ASN A 187 -2.97 -23.38 -17.70
CA ASN A 187 -2.43 -24.23 -18.75
C ASN A 187 -1.29 -25.01 -18.11
N ALA A 188 -1.56 -26.23 -17.68
CA ALA A 188 -0.51 -27.21 -17.41
C ALA A 188 0.23 -27.36 -18.74
N THR A 189 1.34 -26.68 -18.90
CA THR A 189 2.27 -26.98 -19.97
C THR A 189 2.77 -28.39 -19.67
N ILE A 190 2.37 -29.30 -20.51
CA ILE A 190 2.81 -30.70 -20.57
C ILE A 190 4.32 -30.72 -20.83
#